data_6da7d5f3cbf30b5e6d2cf04e1873e145
#
_entry.id   6da7d5f3cbf30b5e6d2cf04e1873e145
#
_cell.length_a   1.000
_cell.length_b   1.000
_cell.length_c   1.000
_cell.angle_alpha   90.00
_cell.angle_beta   90.00
_cell.angle_gamma   90.00
#
_symmetry.space_group_name_H-M   'P 1'
#
loop_
_entity.id
_entity.type
_entity.pdbx_description
1 polymer ?
#
loop_
_entity_poly.entity_id
_entity_poly.type
_entity_poly.pdbx_seq_one_letter_code
_entity_poly.pdbx_strand_id
1 'polypeptide(L)'
;MKFYTIKTPTIIQKFFPNYCWRFSASAKEIYLTFDDGPTPEITTYVLNELKKHKAKATFFCIGKNVKKYHTIYERIKKEGHAIGNHTYNHLNASRVTKTSYIENIQKAAKLIKSNLFRPPYGRLKSSQARSIISMGYKIIMWDVLSADFDTTVTPEKCLKNVLSKTSSGSIIVMHDSHKAKDKIYYALPKILSYFTEKGYVFKSID
;
A
#
# COMPACT_ATOMS: atom_id res chain seq x y z
N MET A 1 11.64 11.42 -17.57
CA MET A 1 10.22 11.02 -17.58
C MET A 1 10.08 9.82 -16.67
N LYS A 2 9.21 9.83 -15.65
CA LYS A 2 8.98 8.67 -14.78
C LYS A 2 7.96 7.76 -15.47
N PHE A 3 8.34 6.54 -15.83
CA PHE A 3 7.44 5.58 -16.45
C PHE A 3 6.74 4.75 -15.35
N TYR A 4 5.47 5.06 -15.10
CA TYR A 4 4.55 4.22 -14.34
C TYR A 4 3.15 4.27 -14.97
N THR A 5 2.36 3.22 -14.75
CA THR A 5 0.98 3.14 -15.22
C THR A 5 0.02 3.35 -14.05
N ILE A 6 -1.03 4.13 -14.26
CA ILE A 6 -2.07 4.37 -13.23
C ILE A 6 -2.92 3.11 -13.00
N LYS A 7 -3.23 2.39 -14.07
CA LYS A 7 -3.88 1.07 -14.01
C LYS A 7 -2.87 0.01 -14.42
N THR A 8 -2.65 -0.98 -13.57
CA THR A 8 -1.74 -2.08 -13.91
C THR A 8 -2.35 -2.92 -15.03
N PRO A 9 -1.68 -3.02 -16.19
CA PRO A 9 -2.19 -3.82 -17.32
C PRO A 9 -2.38 -5.28 -16.93
N THR A 10 -3.49 -5.88 -17.38
CA THR A 10 -3.81 -7.29 -17.09
C THR A 10 -2.72 -8.24 -17.59
N ILE A 11 -2.03 -7.88 -18.67
CA ILE A 11 -0.92 -8.67 -19.19
C ILE A 11 0.22 -8.80 -18.15
N ILE A 12 0.55 -7.72 -17.44
CA ILE A 12 1.56 -7.74 -16.36
C ILE A 12 1.09 -8.64 -15.22
N GLN A 13 -0.18 -8.55 -14.83
CA GLN A 13 -0.74 -9.40 -13.78
C GLN A 13 -0.64 -10.89 -14.14
N LYS A 14 -0.87 -11.25 -15.41
CA LYS A 14 -0.74 -12.62 -15.92
C LYS A 14 0.70 -13.14 -15.94
N PHE A 15 1.69 -12.28 -16.16
CA PHE A 15 3.11 -12.66 -16.10
C PHE A 15 3.61 -12.93 -14.67
N PHE A 16 2.93 -12.42 -13.66
CA PHE A 16 3.29 -12.61 -12.25
C PHE A 16 2.10 -13.18 -11.45
N PRO A 17 1.65 -14.42 -11.74
CA PRO A 17 0.44 -14.99 -11.13
C PRO A 17 0.58 -15.25 -9.62
N ASN A 18 1.80 -15.36 -9.10
CA ASN A 18 2.08 -15.56 -7.68
C ASN A 18 2.03 -14.25 -6.86
N TYR A 19 1.69 -13.11 -7.51
CA TYR A 19 1.50 -11.84 -6.84
C TYR A 19 0.02 -11.48 -6.79
N CYS A 20 -0.42 -10.92 -5.68
CA CYS A 20 -1.78 -10.41 -5.55
C CYS A 20 -1.85 -8.98 -6.11
N TRP A 21 -2.57 -8.79 -7.21
CA TRP A 21 -2.75 -7.51 -7.89
C TRP A 21 -4.11 -6.88 -7.60
N ARG A 22 -5.11 -7.71 -7.40
CA ARG A 22 -6.50 -7.37 -7.12
C ARG A 22 -7.24 -8.57 -6.56
N PHE A 23 -8.41 -8.33 -6.01
CA PHE A 23 -9.32 -9.37 -5.53
C PHE A 23 -10.48 -9.61 -6.51
N SER A 24 -11.36 -10.56 -6.17
CA SER A 24 -12.57 -10.83 -6.94
C SER A 24 -13.46 -9.58 -7.05
N ALA A 25 -14.15 -9.44 -8.16
CA ALA A 25 -15.10 -8.36 -8.42
C ALA A 25 -16.56 -8.74 -8.04
N SER A 26 -16.78 -9.85 -7.33
CA SER A 26 -18.10 -10.36 -6.98
C SER A 26 -18.88 -9.46 -6.00
N ALA A 27 -18.18 -8.66 -5.22
CA ALA A 27 -18.76 -7.70 -4.29
C ALA A 27 -18.22 -6.29 -4.57
N LYS A 28 -18.97 -5.25 -4.17
CA LYS A 28 -18.51 -3.86 -4.23
C LYS A 28 -17.50 -3.57 -3.12
N GLU A 29 -16.32 -4.21 -3.21
CA GLU A 29 -15.23 -4.06 -2.26
C GLU A 29 -14.03 -3.37 -2.90
N ILE A 30 -13.36 -2.51 -2.13
CA ILE A 30 -12.13 -1.79 -2.50
C ILE A 30 -11.11 -1.99 -1.39
N TYR A 31 -9.87 -2.23 -1.78
CA TYR A 31 -8.74 -2.46 -0.87
C TYR A 31 -7.80 -1.27 -0.93
N LEU A 32 -8.03 -0.29 -0.04
CA LEU A 32 -7.18 0.88 0.06
C LEU A 32 -5.93 0.54 0.85
N THR A 33 -4.77 0.88 0.31
CA THR A 33 -3.49 0.56 0.94
C THR A 33 -2.58 1.77 1.01
N PHE A 34 -1.79 1.86 2.10
CA PHE A 34 -0.86 2.95 2.36
C PHE A 34 0.54 2.39 2.55
N ASP A 35 1.52 2.94 1.84
CA ASP A 35 2.92 2.55 1.90
C ASP A 35 3.74 3.65 2.61
N ASP A 36 4.92 3.30 3.13
CA ASP A 36 5.96 4.16 3.71
C ASP A 36 5.76 4.55 5.19
N GLY A 37 4.58 4.44 5.73
CA GLY A 37 4.30 4.80 7.13
C GLY A 37 4.94 3.87 8.18
N PRO A 38 4.60 4.07 9.46
CA PRO A 38 3.85 5.21 9.98
C PRO A 38 4.64 6.51 9.93
N THR A 39 3.95 7.62 9.63
CA THR A 39 4.51 8.98 9.60
C THR A 39 3.66 9.88 10.51
N PRO A 40 4.23 10.59 11.49
CA PRO A 40 3.49 11.54 12.32
C PRO A 40 2.65 12.50 11.49
N GLU A 41 1.54 12.95 12.04
CA GLU A 41 0.51 13.79 11.39
C GLU A 41 -0.21 13.09 10.24
N ILE A 42 0.51 12.56 9.23
CA ILE A 42 -0.08 12.04 8.00
C ILE A 42 -0.80 10.72 8.27
N THR A 43 -0.13 9.73 8.87
CA THR A 43 -0.78 8.47 9.23
C THR A 43 -1.93 8.71 10.22
N THR A 44 -1.75 9.63 11.16
CA THR A 44 -2.81 10.03 12.11
C THR A 44 -4.02 10.62 11.40
N TYR A 45 -3.79 11.51 10.41
CA TYR A 45 -4.85 12.06 9.57
C TYR A 45 -5.57 10.96 8.78
N VAL A 46 -4.82 10.06 8.13
CA VAL A 46 -5.38 8.93 7.38
C VAL A 46 -6.29 8.08 8.26
N LEU A 47 -5.85 7.72 9.47
CA LEU A 47 -6.66 6.94 10.42
C LEU A 47 -7.95 7.67 10.82
N ASN A 48 -7.88 8.97 11.05
CA ASN A 48 -9.06 9.77 11.36
C ASN A 48 -10.07 9.79 10.21
N GLU A 49 -9.61 9.94 8.96
CA GLU A 49 -10.49 9.91 7.79
C GLU A 49 -11.10 8.51 7.58
N LEU A 50 -10.31 7.45 7.69
CA LEU A 50 -10.83 6.08 7.60
C LEU A 50 -11.90 5.81 8.66
N LYS A 51 -11.71 6.27 9.89
CA LYS A 51 -12.68 6.12 10.99
C LYS A 51 -14.01 6.82 10.68
N LYS A 52 -13.98 8.06 10.15
CA LYS A 52 -15.19 8.81 9.76
C LYS A 52 -16.06 8.02 8.77
N HIS A 53 -15.44 7.31 7.85
CA HIS A 53 -16.11 6.54 6.80
C HIS A 53 -16.31 5.06 7.16
N LYS A 54 -15.99 4.62 8.39
CA LYS A 54 -16.02 3.21 8.83
C LYS A 54 -15.20 2.30 7.89
N ALA A 55 -14.21 2.86 7.21
CA ALA A 55 -13.36 2.19 6.23
C ALA A 55 -12.23 1.42 6.90
N LYS A 56 -11.89 0.26 6.36
CA LYS A 56 -10.67 -0.48 6.71
C LYS A 56 -9.64 -0.36 5.59
N ALA A 57 -8.37 -0.45 5.94
CA ALA A 57 -7.25 -0.33 5.01
C ALA A 57 -6.09 -1.25 5.42
N THR A 58 -5.09 -1.35 4.55
CA THR A 58 -3.85 -2.08 4.85
C THR A 58 -2.67 -1.13 4.77
N PHE A 59 -1.81 -1.16 5.79
CA PHE A 59 -0.63 -0.31 5.88
C PHE A 59 0.64 -1.14 5.70
N PHE A 60 1.38 -0.92 4.61
CA PHE A 60 2.68 -1.52 4.37
C PHE A 60 3.76 -0.65 5.01
N CYS A 61 4.14 -1.02 6.23
CA CYS A 61 4.96 -0.20 7.10
C CYS A 61 6.46 -0.43 6.88
N ILE A 62 7.24 0.64 6.94
CA ILE A 62 8.71 0.59 6.98
C ILE A 62 9.15 0.27 8.41
N GLY A 63 9.93 -0.79 8.61
CA GLY A 63 10.33 -1.25 9.95
C GLY A 63 11.05 -0.17 10.78
N LYS A 64 11.86 0.68 10.17
CA LYS A 64 12.51 1.82 10.83
C LYS A 64 11.48 2.81 11.38
N ASN A 65 10.39 3.06 10.64
CA ASN A 65 9.33 3.96 11.06
C ASN A 65 8.48 3.33 12.17
N VAL A 66 8.19 2.04 12.09
CA VAL A 66 7.52 1.30 13.16
C VAL A 66 8.30 1.39 14.47
N LYS A 67 9.63 1.21 14.42
CA LYS A 67 10.48 1.36 15.60
C LYS A 67 10.41 2.79 16.17
N LYS A 68 10.42 3.80 15.33
CA LYS A 68 10.44 5.22 15.73
C LYS A 68 9.08 5.71 16.21
N TYR A 69 8.01 5.28 15.58
CA TYR A 69 6.64 5.78 15.79
C TYR A 69 5.69 4.66 16.24
N HIS A 70 6.15 3.89 17.23
CA HIS A 70 5.47 2.68 17.70
C HIS A 70 4.02 2.93 18.13
N THR A 71 3.75 4.04 18.79
CA THR A 71 2.39 4.41 19.23
C THR A 71 1.41 4.53 18.06
N ILE A 72 1.85 5.11 16.94
CA ILE A 72 1.01 5.22 15.73
C ILE A 72 0.80 3.84 15.11
N TYR A 73 1.83 3.01 15.06
CA TYR A 73 1.73 1.64 14.58
C TYR A 73 0.74 0.80 15.40
N GLU A 74 0.78 0.89 16.73
CA GLU A 74 -0.20 0.21 17.59
C GLU A 74 -1.62 0.74 17.39
N ARG A 75 -1.78 2.05 17.11
CA ARG A 75 -3.06 2.64 16.77
C ARG A 75 -3.62 2.05 15.46
N ILE A 76 -2.80 1.85 14.41
CA ILE A 76 -3.23 1.20 13.16
C ILE A 76 -3.88 -0.15 13.47
N LYS A 77 -3.21 -0.97 14.29
CA LYS A 77 -3.71 -2.30 14.68
C LYS A 77 -4.97 -2.23 15.54
N LYS A 78 -4.97 -1.37 16.57
CA LYS A 78 -6.11 -1.20 17.49
C LYS A 78 -7.37 -0.74 16.76
N GLU A 79 -7.25 0.05 15.71
CA GLU A 79 -8.38 0.48 14.88
C GLU A 79 -8.81 -0.58 13.85
N GLY A 80 -8.19 -1.79 13.87
CA GLY A 80 -8.59 -2.95 13.07
C GLY A 80 -8.19 -2.83 11.59
N HIS A 81 -7.11 -2.12 11.30
CA HIS A 81 -6.47 -2.13 9.99
C HIS A 81 -5.46 -3.27 9.88
N ALA A 82 -5.26 -3.80 8.66
CA ALA A 82 -4.20 -4.76 8.42
C ALA A 82 -2.83 -4.07 8.29
N ILE A 83 -1.79 -4.82 8.58
CA ILE A 83 -0.41 -4.38 8.45
C ILE A 83 0.36 -5.29 7.51
N GLY A 84 1.33 -4.77 6.78
CA GLY A 84 2.24 -5.50 5.91
C GLY A 84 3.68 -5.03 6.06
N ASN A 85 4.62 -5.88 5.68
CA ASN A 85 6.05 -5.58 5.70
C ASN A 85 6.46 -4.82 4.43
N HIS A 86 7.06 -3.63 4.60
CA HIS A 86 7.61 -2.81 3.50
C HIS A 86 9.13 -2.65 3.61
N THR A 87 9.82 -3.71 4.05
CA THR A 87 11.25 -3.74 4.39
C THR A 87 11.59 -2.87 5.61
N TYR A 88 12.83 -2.94 6.11
CA TYR A 88 13.23 -2.14 7.27
C TYR A 88 13.65 -0.71 6.90
N ASN A 89 14.34 -0.52 5.76
CA ASN A 89 14.90 0.75 5.31
C ASN A 89 14.33 1.23 3.97
N HIS A 90 13.21 0.68 3.47
CA HIS A 90 12.68 0.98 2.14
C HIS A 90 13.69 0.67 1.03
N LEU A 91 14.38 -0.49 1.10
CA LEU A 91 15.41 -0.87 0.13
C LEU A 91 14.83 -1.14 -1.25
N ASN A 92 15.53 -0.64 -2.28
CA ASN A 92 15.23 -1.00 -3.66
C ASN A 92 15.87 -2.37 -3.99
N ALA A 93 15.03 -3.36 -4.25
CA ALA A 93 15.43 -4.74 -4.53
C ALA A 93 16.40 -4.88 -5.72
N SER A 94 16.28 -4.01 -6.74
CA SER A 94 17.16 -4.05 -7.93
C SER A 94 18.60 -3.59 -7.64
N ARG A 95 18.80 -2.81 -6.55
CA ARG A 95 20.09 -2.18 -6.21
C ARG A 95 20.90 -2.92 -5.16
N VAL A 96 20.39 -4.04 -4.64
CA VAL A 96 21.03 -4.79 -3.56
C VAL A 96 21.10 -6.29 -3.89
N THR A 97 21.95 -7.03 -3.16
CA THR A 97 22.01 -8.48 -3.25
C THR A 97 20.74 -9.12 -2.72
N LYS A 98 20.48 -10.38 -3.09
CA LYS A 98 19.38 -11.16 -2.55
C LYS A 98 19.49 -11.28 -1.03
N THR A 99 20.67 -11.61 -0.51
CA THR A 99 20.92 -11.79 0.93
C THR A 99 20.58 -10.51 1.70
N SER A 100 21.16 -9.36 1.32
CA SER A 100 20.90 -8.08 1.99
C SER A 100 19.42 -7.69 1.95
N TYR A 101 18.73 -8.02 0.85
CA TYR A 101 17.30 -7.72 0.75
C TYR A 101 16.47 -8.56 1.72
N ILE A 102 16.75 -9.88 1.78
CA ILE A 102 16.05 -10.80 2.68
C ILE A 102 16.34 -10.46 4.16
N GLU A 103 17.59 -10.18 4.52
CA GLU A 103 17.95 -9.73 5.87
C GLU A 103 17.18 -8.46 6.28
N ASN A 104 17.00 -7.53 5.35
CA ASN A 104 16.25 -6.30 5.61
C ASN A 104 14.76 -6.56 5.84
N ILE A 105 14.16 -7.51 5.10
CA ILE A 105 12.78 -7.98 5.33
C ILE A 105 12.66 -8.65 6.70
N GLN A 106 13.58 -9.56 7.04
CA GLN A 106 13.61 -10.25 8.33
C GLN A 106 13.81 -9.30 9.50
N LYS A 107 14.63 -8.26 9.32
CA LYS A 107 14.78 -7.20 10.32
C LYS A 107 13.46 -6.46 10.57
N ALA A 108 12.70 -6.15 9.52
CA ALA A 108 11.36 -5.55 9.66
C ALA A 108 10.37 -6.53 10.32
N ALA A 109 10.43 -7.82 10.00
CA ALA A 109 9.56 -8.87 10.53
C ALA A 109 9.66 -9.06 12.05
N LYS A 110 10.76 -8.63 12.66
CA LYS A 110 10.89 -8.61 14.14
C LYS A 110 9.88 -7.65 14.79
N LEU A 111 9.48 -6.60 14.06
CA LEU A 111 8.57 -5.55 14.50
C LEU A 111 7.16 -5.68 13.88
N ILE A 112 7.08 -6.15 12.64
CA ILE A 112 5.84 -6.22 11.84
C ILE A 112 5.47 -7.69 11.71
N LYS A 113 4.53 -8.15 12.55
CA LYS A 113 4.03 -9.53 12.54
C LYS A 113 2.90 -9.67 11.52
N SER A 114 3.28 -9.97 10.27
CA SER A 114 2.37 -10.13 9.14
C SER A 114 2.97 -11.04 8.08
N ASN A 115 2.12 -11.74 7.35
CA ASN A 115 2.49 -12.50 6.15
C ASN A 115 2.29 -11.70 4.86
N LEU A 116 1.87 -10.42 4.95
CA LEU A 116 1.75 -9.54 3.80
C LEU A 116 3.05 -8.80 3.57
N PHE A 117 3.50 -8.79 2.32
CA PHE A 117 4.70 -8.08 1.92
C PHE A 117 4.45 -7.26 0.65
N ARG A 118 4.89 -6.02 0.62
CA ARG A 118 4.94 -5.21 -0.60
C ARG A 118 6.37 -4.73 -0.83
N PRO A 119 6.93 -4.98 -2.04
CA PRO A 119 8.28 -4.52 -2.35
C PRO A 119 8.29 -3.00 -2.57
N PRO A 120 9.24 -2.27 -1.96
CA PRO A 120 9.48 -0.87 -2.31
C PRO A 120 9.67 -0.69 -3.82
N TYR A 121 9.09 0.39 -4.35
CA TYR A 121 9.09 0.72 -5.78
C TYR A 121 8.40 -0.31 -6.69
N GLY A 122 7.70 -1.31 -6.14
CA GLY A 122 7.09 -2.39 -6.92
C GLY A 122 8.08 -3.29 -7.65
N ARG A 123 9.34 -3.33 -7.22
CA ARG A 123 10.41 -4.04 -7.93
C ARG A 123 10.95 -5.21 -7.12
N LEU A 124 11.04 -6.38 -7.77
CA LEU A 124 11.67 -7.59 -7.24
C LEU A 124 12.44 -8.31 -8.36
N LYS A 125 13.59 -8.90 -8.01
CA LYS A 125 14.25 -9.93 -8.83
C LYS A 125 13.53 -11.26 -8.59
N SER A 126 13.43 -12.12 -9.59
CA SER A 126 12.75 -13.43 -9.47
C SER A 126 13.30 -14.29 -8.34
N SER A 127 14.62 -14.25 -8.09
CA SER A 127 15.24 -14.98 -6.99
C SER A 127 14.85 -14.45 -5.60
N GLN A 128 14.65 -13.13 -5.48
CA GLN A 128 14.16 -12.50 -4.24
C GLN A 128 12.70 -12.86 -4.00
N ALA A 129 11.86 -12.78 -5.04
CA ALA A 129 10.44 -13.13 -4.96
C ALA A 129 10.23 -14.58 -4.49
N ARG A 130 10.94 -15.56 -5.10
CA ARG A 130 10.89 -16.96 -4.66
C ARG A 130 11.23 -17.13 -3.19
N SER A 131 12.28 -16.45 -2.70
CA SER A 131 12.66 -16.51 -1.28
C SER A 131 11.62 -15.88 -0.36
N ILE A 132 10.98 -14.78 -0.76
CA ILE A 132 9.93 -14.12 0.02
C ILE A 132 8.71 -15.04 0.12
N ILE A 133 8.31 -15.67 -0.98
CA ILE A 133 7.20 -16.63 -0.99
C ILE A 133 7.54 -17.87 -0.14
N SER A 134 8.76 -18.41 -0.23
CA SER A 134 9.18 -19.56 0.59
C SER A 134 9.25 -19.26 2.09
N MET A 135 9.35 -17.98 2.47
CA MET A 135 9.23 -17.51 3.85
C MET A 135 7.77 -17.36 4.33
N GLY A 136 6.79 -17.73 3.50
CA GLY A 136 5.37 -17.64 3.83
C GLY A 136 4.70 -16.30 3.54
N TYR A 137 5.38 -15.37 2.86
CA TYR A 137 4.78 -14.09 2.50
C TYR A 137 3.89 -14.17 1.26
N LYS A 138 2.75 -13.49 1.31
CA LYS A 138 1.95 -13.09 0.16
C LYS A 138 2.49 -11.77 -0.39
N ILE A 139 2.92 -11.74 -1.66
CA ILE A 139 3.41 -10.51 -2.30
C ILE A 139 2.19 -9.74 -2.82
N ILE A 140 1.92 -8.59 -2.20
CA ILE A 140 0.79 -7.73 -2.53
C ILE A 140 1.28 -6.56 -3.40
N MET A 141 0.78 -6.51 -4.61
CA MET A 141 1.01 -5.43 -5.56
C MET A 141 -0.22 -4.50 -5.58
N TRP A 142 -0.55 -3.91 -6.74
CA TRP A 142 -1.70 -3.02 -6.88
C TRP A 142 -2.29 -3.07 -8.29
N ASP A 143 -3.55 -2.75 -8.35
CA ASP A 143 -4.30 -2.57 -9.58
C ASP A 143 -4.35 -1.10 -10.00
N VAL A 144 -4.45 -0.19 -9.00
CA VAL A 144 -4.53 1.26 -9.21
C VAL A 144 -3.47 2.00 -8.40
N LEU A 145 -2.73 2.86 -9.09
CA LEU A 145 -1.72 3.73 -8.49
C LEU A 145 -2.23 5.17 -8.45
N SER A 146 -2.32 5.77 -7.28
CA SER A 146 -2.73 7.18 -7.13
C SER A 146 -1.75 8.15 -7.75
N ALA A 147 -0.46 7.81 -7.75
CA ALA A 147 0.69 8.66 -8.08
C ALA A 147 0.88 9.85 -7.12
N ASP A 148 0.41 9.71 -5.87
CA ASP A 148 0.52 10.74 -4.83
C ASP A 148 1.97 11.04 -4.41
N PHE A 149 2.90 10.10 -4.60
CA PHE A 149 4.33 10.27 -4.36
C PHE A 149 5.04 11.14 -5.40
N ASP A 150 4.41 11.38 -6.55
CA ASP A 150 5.02 12.14 -7.63
C ASP A 150 4.72 13.64 -7.47
N THR A 151 5.78 14.45 -7.28
CA THR A 151 5.67 15.88 -7.05
C THR A 151 5.15 16.65 -8.27
N THR A 152 5.18 16.05 -9.46
CA THR A 152 4.64 16.66 -10.70
C THR A 152 3.14 16.40 -10.90
N VAL A 153 2.54 15.54 -10.07
CA VAL A 153 1.11 15.22 -10.10
C VAL A 153 0.37 16.15 -9.12
N THR A 154 -0.68 16.83 -9.61
CA THR A 154 -1.51 17.70 -8.75
C THR A 154 -2.46 16.88 -7.88
N PRO A 155 -2.98 17.42 -6.77
CA PRO A 155 -3.98 16.74 -5.95
C PRO A 155 -5.22 16.31 -6.73
N GLU A 156 -5.71 17.12 -7.67
CA GLU A 156 -6.87 16.80 -8.52
C GLU A 156 -6.56 15.65 -9.48
N LYS A 157 -5.34 15.63 -10.05
CA LYS A 157 -4.92 14.54 -10.92
C LYS A 157 -4.78 13.24 -10.14
N CYS A 158 -4.25 13.29 -8.91
CA CYS A 158 -4.19 12.16 -8.00
C CYS A 158 -5.59 11.60 -7.73
N LEU A 159 -6.56 12.44 -7.37
CA LEU A 159 -7.97 12.07 -7.20
C LEU A 159 -8.53 11.43 -8.46
N LYS A 160 -8.39 12.07 -9.62
CA LYS A 160 -8.85 11.56 -10.92
C LYS A 160 -8.27 10.20 -11.26
N ASN A 161 -6.97 9.98 -10.99
CA ASN A 161 -6.32 8.70 -11.21
C ASN A 161 -7.05 7.57 -10.46
N VAL A 162 -7.38 7.78 -9.20
CA VAL A 162 -8.08 6.80 -8.38
C VAL A 162 -9.53 6.62 -8.84
N LEU A 163 -10.31 7.70 -8.93
CA LEU A 163 -11.74 7.61 -9.25
C LEU A 163 -12.01 6.97 -10.62
N SER A 164 -11.18 7.28 -11.63
CA SER A 164 -11.41 6.81 -13.00
C SER A 164 -10.94 5.39 -13.28
N LYS A 165 -10.11 4.79 -12.41
CA LYS A 165 -9.48 3.49 -12.66
C LYS A 165 -9.86 2.41 -11.67
N THR A 166 -10.52 2.77 -10.56
CA THR A 166 -10.95 1.84 -9.53
C THR A 166 -12.24 1.12 -9.91
N SER A 167 -12.28 -0.16 -9.67
CA SER A 167 -13.45 -1.03 -9.80
C SER A 167 -13.50 -2.01 -8.62
N SER A 168 -14.57 -2.80 -8.50
CA SER A 168 -14.67 -3.85 -7.47
C SER A 168 -13.44 -4.74 -7.47
N GLY A 169 -12.91 -5.03 -6.29
CA GLY A 169 -11.70 -5.83 -6.07
C GLY A 169 -10.38 -5.09 -6.30
N SER A 170 -10.39 -3.80 -6.68
CA SER A 170 -9.15 -3.05 -6.89
C SER A 170 -8.36 -2.86 -5.60
N ILE A 171 -7.06 -3.14 -5.66
CA ILE A 171 -6.08 -2.70 -4.67
C ILE A 171 -5.53 -1.35 -5.11
N ILE A 172 -5.72 -0.33 -4.28
CA ILE A 172 -5.30 1.05 -4.53
C ILE A 172 -4.07 1.35 -3.68
N VAL A 173 -3.01 1.88 -4.30
CA VAL A 173 -1.82 2.36 -3.57
C VAL A 173 -1.87 3.87 -3.41
N MET A 174 -1.76 4.28 -2.16
CA MET A 174 -1.44 5.62 -1.69
C MET A 174 -0.25 5.56 -0.71
N HIS A 175 0.29 6.68 -0.28
CA HIS A 175 1.45 6.73 0.61
C HIS A 175 1.20 7.67 1.79
N ASP A 176 1.30 7.16 3.02
CA ASP A 176 1.21 7.99 4.23
C ASP A 176 2.58 8.59 4.58
N SER A 177 3.17 9.28 3.62
CA SER A 177 4.51 9.88 3.67
C SER A 177 4.50 11.39 3.40
N HIS A 178 5.56 12.10 3.83
CA HIS A 178 5.66 13.56 3.66
C HIS A 178 5.50 14.01 2.20
N LYS A 179 5.97 13.24 1.24
CA LYS A 179 5.86 13.56 -0.19
C LYS A 179 4.42 13.53 -0.71
N ALA A 180 3.58 12.73 -0.08
CA ALA A 180 2.19 12.54 -0.47
C ALA A 180 1.22 13.45 0.30
N LYS A 181 1.68 14.18 1.32
CA LYS A 181 0.86 14.93 2.29
C LYS A 181 -0.30 15.70 1.65
N ASP A 182 0.02 16.63 0.77
CA ASP A 182 -0.99 17.53 0.19
C ASP A 182 -2.03 16.78 -0.65
N LYS A 183 -1.58 15.74 -1.37
CA LYS A 183 -2.44 14.89 -2.19
C LYS A 183 -3.33 13.98 -1.33
N ILE A 184 -2.79 13.43 -0.25
CA ILE A 184 -3.57 12.65 0.74
C ILE A 184 -4.65 13.53 1.37
N TYR A 185 -4.31 14.72 1.83
CA TYR A 185 -5.26 15.63 2.48
C TYR A 185 -6.38 16.07 1.54
N TYR A 186 -6.09 16.25 0.26
CA TYR A 186 -7.09 16.62 -0.74
C TYR A 186 -7.92 15.43 -1.23
N ALA A 187 -7.25 14.32 -1.60
CA ALA A 187 -7.87 13.24 -2.34
C ALA A 187 -8.55 12.19 -1.45
N LEU A 188 -7.96 11.85 -0.30
CA LEU A 188 -8.46 10.75 0.54
C LEU A 188 -9.92 10.93 0.98
N PRO A 189 -10.35 12.07 1.58
CA PRO A 189 -11.73 12.25 2.00
C PRO A 189 -12.71 12.15 0.81
N LYS A 190 -12.33 12.68 -0.35
CA LYS A 190 -13.16 12.63 -1.57
C LYS A 190 -13.26 11.21 -2.14
N ILE A 191 -12.18 10.43 -2.08
CA ILE A 191 -12.18 9.01 -2.49
C ILE A 191 -13.13 8.22 -1.57
N LEU A 192 -13.00 8.41 -0.27
CA LEU A 192 -13.83 7.71 0.71
C LEU A 192 -15.32 8.05 0.54
N SER A 193 -15.69 9.33 0.46
CA SER A 193 -17.07 9.75 0.22
C SER A 193 -17.63 9.17 -1.08
N TYR A 194 -16.93 9.38 -2.19
CA TYR A 194 -17.38 8.96 -3.53
C TYR A 194 -17.71 7.47 -3.61
N PHE A 195 -16.81 6.60 -3.11
CA PHE A 195 -17.05 5.17 -3.19
C PHE A 195 -18.06 4.68 -2.15
N THR A 196 -18.10 5.27 -0.96
CA THR A 196 -19.14 4.97 0.05
C THR A 196 -20.53 5.31 -0.47
N GLU A 197 -20.72 6.48 -1.09
CA GLU A 197 -21.99 6.90 -1.71
C GLU A 197 -22.42 5.96 -2.84
N LYS A 198 -21.46 5.35 -3.55
CA LYS A 198 -21.73 4.33 -4.56
C LYS A 198 -21.93 2.91 -4.00
N GLY A 199 -21.98 2.77 -2.68
CA GLY A 199 -22.21 1.49 -2.00
C GLY A 199 -21.01 0.56 -1.97
N TYR A 200 -19.79 1.08 -2.15
CA TYR A 200 -18.57 0.29 -1.96
C TYR A 200 -18.18 0.21 -0.48
N VAL A 201 -17.63 -0.93 -0.10
CA VAL A 201 -17.05 -1.17 1.22
C VAL A 201 -15.53 -1.19 1.10
N PHE A 202 -14.85 -0.45 1.98
CA PHE A 202 -13.40 -0.48 2.08
C PHE A 202 -12.96 -1.58 3.04
N LYS A 203 -12.18 -2.53 2.54
CA LYS A 203 -11.69 -3.70 3.27
C LYS A 203 -10.17 -3.65 3.46
N SER A 204 -9.69 -4.24 4.55
CA SER A 204 -8.28 -4.62 4.70
C SER A 204 -7.98 -5.90 3.93
N ILE A 205 -6.70 -6.12 3.62
CA ILE A 205 -6.19 -7.37 3.04
C ILE A 205 -5.85 -8.32 4.19
N ASP A 206 -6.37 -9.54 4.12
CA ASP A 206 -6.17 -10.61 5.12
C ASP A 206 -5.08 -11.60 4.66
#